data_99849bb2260895d8d1e12c2efcee30d1
#
_entry.id   99849bb2260895d8d1e12c2efcee30d1
#
_cell.length_a   1.000
_cell.length_b   1.000
_cell.length_c   1.000
_cell.angle_alpha   90.00
_cell.angle_beta   90.00
_cell.angle_gamma   90.00
#
_symmetry.space_group_name_H-M   'P 1'
#
loop_
_entity.id
_entity.type
_entity.pdbx_description
1 polymer ?
#
loop_
_entity_poly.entity_id
_entity_poly.type
_entity_poly.pdbx_seq_one_letter_code
_entity_poly.pdbx_strand_id
1 'polypeptide(L)'
;MRHNEHILGQQFSLRPLSDGDADFVVGLRNTPELSKYLHHGATSIDAQLKWQNTYYSRAGDYYFVIENNKTHKPEGLIALYAVDDHASRAEWGRWLILPGSLAAPESALLIYRFGLENLNLQD
;
A
#
# COMPACT_ATOMS: atom_id res chain seq x y z
N MET A 1 1.10 10.47 -0.16
CA MET A 1 0.54 11.64 0.56
C MET A 1 -0.29 11.20 1.75
N ARG A 2 -0.43 12.05 2.71
CA ARG A 2 -1.37 11.76 3.79
C ARG A 2 -2.79 11.78 3.24
N HIS A 3 -3.55 10.76 3.54
CA HIS A 3 -4.94 10.66 3.11
C HIS A 3 -5.72 9.89 4.18
N ASN A 4 -7.02 9.90 4.06
CA ASN A 4 -7.90 9.22 4.99
C ASN A 4 -8.86 8.27 4.26
N GLU A 5 -8.36 7.67 3.17
CA GLU A 5 -9.15 6.75 2.39
C GLU A 5 -9.12 5.36 3.02
N HIS A 6 -10.31 4.79 3.24
CA HIS A 6 -10.49 3.44 3.76
C HIS A 6 -11.36 2.68 2.77
N ILE A 7 -10.83 1.59 2.24
CA ILE A 7 -11.54 0.79 1.24
C ILE A 7 -11.90 -0.54 1.88
N LEU A 8 -13.18 -0.72 2.17
CA LEU A 8 -13.64 -1.89 2.88
C LEU A 8 -13.90 -3.04 1.93
N GLY A 9 -13.32 -4.20 2.22
CA GLY A 9 -13.56 -5.45 1.51
C GLY A 9 -14.25 -6.46 2.41
N GLN A 10 -14.40 -7.67 1.91
CA GLN A 10 -15.08 -8.74 2.64
C GLN A 10 -14.19 -9.35 3.73
N GLN A 11 -12.98 -9.75 3.37
CA GLN A 11 -12.02 -10.36 4.29
C GLN A 11 -10.85 -9.44 4.61
N PHE A 12 -10.52 -8.57 3.67
CA PHE A 12 -9.41 -7.62 3.79
C PHE A 12 -9.90 -6.23 3.42
N SER A 13 -9.23 -5.23 3.99
CA SER A 13 -9.53 -3.83 3.71
C SER A 13 -8.23 -3.07 3.52
N LEU A 14 -8.31 -1.92 2.86
CA LEU A 14 -7.17 -1.03 2.68
C LEU A 14 -7.35 0.16 3.61
N ARG A 15 -6.28 0.53 4.32
CA ARG A 15 -6.25 1.73 5.15
C ARG A 15 -4.98 2.53 4.90
N PRO A 16 -4.96 3.82 5.25
CA PRO A 16 -3.77 4.64 5.00
C PRO A 16 -2.54 4.14 5.75
N LEU A 17 -1.39 4.24 5.08
CA LEU A 17 -0.10 4.00 5.72
C LEU A 17 0.15 5.11 6.75
N SER A 18 0.65 4.74 7.93
CA SER A 18 1.00 5.69 8.98
C SER A 18 2.36 5.34 9.59
N ASP A 19 2.86 6.22 10.47
CA ASP A 19 4.17 5.99 11.10
C ASP A 19 4.21 4.70 11.90
N GLY A 20 3.10 4.31 12.52
CA GLY A 20 3.02 3.07 13.28
C GLY A 20 3.21 1.80 12.45
N ASP A 21 3.17 1.92 11.13
CA ASP A 21 3.34 0.79 10.22
C ASP A 21 4.79 0.57 9.78
N ALA A 22 5.71 1.45 10.17
CA ALA A 22 7.09 1.38 9.67
C ALA A 22 7.76 0.05 10.00
N ASP A 23 7.53 -0.50 11.18
CA ASP A 23 8.11 -1.77 11.58
C ASP A 23 7.57 -2.92 10.71
N PHE A 24 6.28 -2.91 10.42
CA PHE A 24 5.69 -3.91 9.53
C PHE A 24 6.29 -3.83 8.12
N VAL A 25 6.41 -2.62 7.58
CA VAL A 25 6.98 -2.41 6.24
C VAL A 25 8.41 -2.95 6.18
N VAL A 26 9.24 -2.59 7.16
CA VAL A 26 10.62 -3.05 7.21
C VAL A 26 10.70 -4.57 7.34
N GLY A 27 9.90 -5.17 8.21
CA GLY A 27 9.85 -6.62 8.38
C GLY A 27 9.46 -7.33 7.08
N LEU A 28 8.47 -6.79 6.39
CA LEU A 28 7.99 -7.38 5.14
C LEU A 28 9.06 -7.29 4.04
N ARG A 29 9.71 -6.12 3.90
CA ARG A 29 10.75 -5.93 2.90
C ARG A 29 12.00 -6.78 3.15
N ASN A 30 12.27 -7.11 4.40
CA ASN A 30 13.41 -7.96 4.78
C ASN A 30 13.08 -9.45 4.82
N THR A 31 11.83 -9.82 4.51
CA THR A 31 11.43 -11.22 4.41
C THR A 31 12.15 -11.86 3.23
N PRO A 32 12.87 -13.00 3.42
CA PRO A 32 13.68 -13.59 2.34
C PRO A 32 12.91 -13.87 1.05
N GLU A 33 11.65 -14.30 1.14
CA GLU A 33 10.82 -14.62 -0.02
C GLU A 33 10.50 -13.38 -0.86
N LEU A 34 10.54 -12.19 -0.26
CA LEU A 34 10.19 -10.95 -0.92
C LEU A 34 11.40 -10.08 -1.26
N SER A 35 12.44 -10.11 -0.42
CA SER A 35 13.59 -9.20 -0.57
C SER A 35 14.33 -9.40 -1.89
N LYS A 36 14.31 -10.62 -2.45
CA LYS A 36 14.97 -10.92 -3.72
C LYS A 36 14.36 -10.17 -4.91
N TYR A 37 13.15 -9.64 -4.78
CA TYR A 37 12.48 -8.88 -5.83
C TYR A 37 12.61 -7.36 -5.64
N LEU A 38 13.27 -6.93 -4.55
CA LEU A 38 13.40 -5.52 -4.20
C LEU A 38 14.84 -5.07 -4.43
N HIS A 39 15.02 -4.06 -5.26
CA HIS A 39 16.36 -3.52 -5.55
C HIS A 39 16.84 -2.59 -4.44
N HIS A 40 15.92 -1.76 -3.94
CA HIS A 40 16.22 -0.81 -2.89
C HIS A 40 15.07 -0.81 -1.90
N GLY A 41 15.38 -0.84 -0.63
CA GLY A 41 14.39 -0.75 0.41
C GLY A 41 15.02 -0.22 1.66
N ALA A 42 14.19 0.37 2.53
CA ALA A 42 14.64 0.77 3.84
C ALA A 42 15.00 -0.48 4.63
N THR A 43 16.23 -0.52 5.15
CA THR A 43 16.71 -1.65 5.93
C THR A 43 16.48 -1.46 7.42
N SER A 44 16.08 -0.26 7.84
CA SER A 44 15.83 0.08 9.23
C SER A 44 14.53 0.85 9.38
N ILE A 45 13.98 0.83 10.59
CA ILE A 45 12.76 1.59 10.89
C ILE A 45 13.00 3.08 10.72
N ASP A 46 14.17 3.59 11.15
CA ASP A 46 14.50 5.01 10.99
C ASP A 46 14.53 5.42 9.52
N ALA A 47 15.13 4.62 8.66
CA ALA A 47 15.17 4.90 7.22
C ALA A 47 13.76 4.86 6.62
N GLN A 48 12.93 3.92 7.04
CA GLN A 48 11.55 3.83 6.58
C GLN A 48 10.74 5.05 7.01
N LEU A 49 10.90 5.51 8.24
CA LEU A 49 10.21 6.70 8.72
C LEU A 49 10.62 7.95 7.96
N LYS A 50 11.91 8.08 7.61
CA LYS A 50 12.38 9.19 6.78
C LYS A 50 11.72 9.15 5.40
N TRP A 51 11.65 7.96 4.80
CA TRP A 51 11.00 7.80 3.50
C TRP A 51 9.52 8.15 3.59
N GLN A 52 8.84 7.69 4.64
CA GLN A 52 7.42 7.98 4.84
C GLN A 52 7.17 9.46 5.02
N ASN A 53 8.06 10.16 5.72
CA ASN A 53 7.93 11.60 5.90
C ASN A 53 7.98 12.34 4.56
N THR A 54 8.85 11.90 3.65
CA THR A 54 8.90 12.43 2.28
C THR A 54 7.64 12.04 1.50
N TYR A 55 7.22 10.80 1.64
CA TYR A 55 6.01 10.29 0.99
C TYR A 55 4.78 11.12 1.36
N TYR A 56 4.64 11.52 2.62
CA TYR A 56 3.47 12.28 3.06
C TYR A 56 3.26 13.59 2.31
N SER A 57 4.31 14.11 1.67
CA SER A 57 4.24 15.34 0.89
C SER A 57 4.01 15.11 -0.61
N ARG A 58 3.91 13.86 -1.05
CA ARG A 58 3.74 13.54 -2.48
C ARG A 58 2.26 13.54 -2.86
N ALA A 59 1.85 14.54 -3.61
CA ALA A 59 0.48 14.59 -4.13
C ALA A 59 0.23 13.43 -5.10
N GLY A 60 -0.98 12.86 -5.06
CA GLY A 60 -1.36 11.78 -5.97
C GLY A 60 -0.72 10.43 -5.67
N ASP A 61 -0.22 10.23 -4.46
CA ASP A 61 0.41 8.98 -4.04
C ASP A 61 -0.35 8.43 -2.84
N TYR A 62 -1.12 7.37 -3.07
CA TYR A 62 -1.96 6.72 -2.06
C TYR A 62 -1.35 5.38 -1.67
N TYR A 63 -0.73 5.33 -0.51
CA TYR A 63 -0.11 4.12 0.01
C TYR A 63 -1.00 3.52 1.09
N PHE A 64 -1.36 2.26 0.92
CA PHE A 64 -2.28 1.55 1.81
C PHE A 64 -1.61 0.39 2.50
N VAL A 65 -2.05 0.11 3.71
CA VAL A 65 -1.82 -1.15 4.39
C VAL A 65 -3.03 -2.06 4.15
N ILE A 66 -2.77 -3.31 3.80
CA ILE A 66 -3.80 -4.33 3.64
C ILE A 66 -4.00 -4.98 5.01
N GLU A 67 -5.20 -4.84 5.55
CA GLU A 67 -5.51 -5.30 6.89
C GLU A 67 -6.55 -6.41 6.85
N ASN A 68 -6.33 -7.44 7.66
CA ASN A 68 -7.29 -8.54 7.82
C ASN A 68 -8.45 -8.05 8.68
N ASN A 69 -9.68 -8.14 8.16
CA ASN A 69 -10.87 -7.63 8.84
C ASN A 69 -11.17 -8.36 10.14
N LYS A 70 -10.77 -9.63 10.24
CA LYS A 70 -11.07 -10.46 11.39
C LYS A 70 -10.05 -10.25 12.52
N THR A 71 -8.78 -10.21 12.18
CA THR A 71 -7.69 -10.10 13.17
C THR A 71 -7.25 -8.67 13.43
N HIS A 72 -7.58 -7.75 12.50
CA HIS A 72 -7.13 -6.35 12.51
C HIS A 72 -5.61 -6.22 12.42
N LYS A 73 -4.94 -7.24 11.85
CA LYS A 73 -3.49 -7.22 11.67
C LYS A 73 -3.15 -6.92 10.22
N PRO A 74 -2.02 -6.21 9.97
CA PRO A 74 -1.58 -5.97 8.61
C PRO A 74 -1.06 -7.25 7.97
N GLU A 75 -1.39 -7.48 6.71
CA GLU A 75 -0.93 -8.64 5.95
C GLU A 75 -0.30 -8.26 4.61
N GLY A 76 -0.23 -6.99 4.29
CA GLY A 76 0.42 -6.57 3.06
C GLY A 76 0.38 -5.08 2.86
N LEU A 77 0.91 -4.67 1.71
CA LEU A 77 1.01 -3.28 1.27
C LEU A 77 0.58 -3.20 -0.18
N ILE A 78 -0.03 -2.08 -0.56
CA ILE A 78 -0.36 -1.78 -1.94
C ILE A 78 -0.47 -0.27 -2.09
N ALA A 79 -0.18 0.26 -3.27
CA ALA A 79 -0.26 1.70 -3.51
C ALA A 79 -0.83 2.02 -4.87
N LEU A 80 -1.48 3.17 -4.96
CA LEU A 80 -1.87 3.80 -6.20
C LEU A 80 -1.14 5.14 -6.25
N TYR A 81 -0.35 5.39 -7.27
CA TYR A 81 0.52 6.55 -7.33
C TYR A 81 0.63 7.10 -8.74
N ALA A 82 1.38 8.18 -8.89
CA ALA A 82 1.53 8.88 -10.17
C ALA A 82 0.16 9.25 -10.77
N VAL A 83 -0.78 9.66 -9.91
CA VAL A 83 -2.13 10.05 -10.35
C VAL A 83 -2.02 11.28 -11.23
N ASP A 84 -2.55 11.18 -12.45
CA ASP A 84 -2.60 12.25 -13.42
C ASP A 84 -4.06 12.53 -13.74
N ASP A 85 -4.60 13.60 -13.16
CA ASP A 85 -6.00 13.95 -13.32
C ASP A 85 -6.33 14.34 -14.76
N HIS A 86 -5.37 14.91 -15.50
CA HIS A 86 -5.58 15.30 -16.90
C HIS A 86 -5.69 14.09 -17.81
N ALA A 87 -4.89 13.06 -17.55
CA ALA A 87 -4.90 11.83 -18.35
C ALA A 87 -5.88 10.79 -17.78
N SER A 88 -6.47 11.05 -16.62
CA SER A 88 -7.36 10.13 -15.91
C SER A 88 -6.72 8.76 -15.71
N ARG A 89 -5.45 8.75 -15.32
CA ARG A 89 -4.69 7.51 -15.12
C ARG A 89 -3.81 7.58 -13.89
N ALA A 90 -3.44 6.40 -13.41
CA ALA A 90 -2.48 6.23 -12.33
C ALA A 90 -1.79 4.88 -12.50
N GLU A 91 -0.74 4.67 -11.74
CA GLU A 91 -0.09 3.38 -11.63
C GLU A 91 -0.40 2.78 -10.27
N TRP A 92 -0.50 1.45 -10.21
CA TRP A 92 -0.57 0.77 -8.92
C TRP A 92 0.60 -0.18 -8.78
N GLY A 93 1.05 -0.36 -7.54
CA GLY A 93 2.23 -1.17 -7.26
C GLY A 93 2.59 -1.15 -5.80
N ARG A 94 3.89 -1.27 -5.51
CA ARG A 94 4.40 -1.45 -4.14
C ARG A 94 3.62 -2.55 -3.43
N TRP A 95 3.28 -3.60 -4.19
CA TRP A 95 2.36 -4.64 -3.77
C TRP A 95 3.17 -5.78 -3.17
N LEU A 96 3.14 -5.87 -1.86
CA LEU A 96 3.83 -6.91 -1.11
C LEU A 96 2.83 -7.59 -0.19
N ILE A 97 2.81 -8.90 -0.22
CA ILE A 97 1.88 -9.70 0.59
C ILE A 97 2.70 -10.56 1.53
N LEU A 98 2.32 -10.57 2.80
CA LEU A 98 2.95 -11.42 3.81
C LEU A 98 2.86 -12.88 3.35
N PRO A 99 3.98 -13.63 3.36
CA PRO A 99 3.93 -15.05 2.96
C PRO A 99 2.88 -15.82 3.75
N GLY A 100 2.08 -16.61 3.04
CA GLY A 100 0.99 -17.36 3.64
C GLY A 100 -0.35 -16.63 3.71
N SER A 101 -0.37 -15.32 3.44
CA SER A 101 -1.61 -14.56 3.42
C SER A 101 -2.38 -14.80 2.13
N LEU A 102 -3.71 -14.78 2.22
CA LEU A 102 -4.60 -14.91 1.08
C LEU A 102 -5.13 -13.56 0.57
N ALA A 103 -4.46 -12.47 0.94
CA ALA A 103 -4.94 -11.12 0.66
C ALA A 103 -4.78 -10.67 -0.79
N ALA A 104 -3.99 -11.36 -1.60
CA ALA A 104 -3.62 -10.86 -2.92
C ALA A 104 -4.82 -10.57 -3.84
N PRO A 105 -5.77 -11.50 -4.05
CA PRO A 105 -6.87 -11.22 -4.99
C PRO A 105 -7.75 -10.05 -4.56
N GLU A 106 -8.14 -10.02 -3.30
CA GLU A 106 -9.05 -8.97 -2.83
C GLU A 106 -8.36 -7.61 -2.81
N SER A 107 -7.09 -7.54 -2.41
CA SER A 107 -6.37 -6.27 -2.38
C SER A 107 -6.23 -5.65 -3.77
N ALA A 108 -5.97 -6.47 -4.79
CA ALA A 108 -5.90 -6.00 -6.16
C ALA A 108 -7.26 -5.46 -6.63
N LEU A 109 -8.34 -6.17 -6.31
CA LEU A 109 -9.69 -5.72 -6.65
C LEU A 109 -10.02 -4.39 -5.97
N LEU A 110 -9.66 -4.26 -4.69
CA LEU A 110 -9.96 -3.04 -3.93
C LEU A 110 -9.20 -1.83 -4.45
N ILE A 111 -7.92 -1.98 -4.79
CA ILE A 111 -7.14 -0.85 -5.31
C ILE A 111 -7.65 -0.41 -6.68
N TYR A 112 -8.04 -1.37 -7.52
CA TYR A 112 -8.61 -1.09 -8.83
C TYR A 112 -9.92 -0.33 -8.69
N ARG A 113 -10.80 -0.81 -7.81
CA ARG A 113 -12.08 -0.17 -7.56
C ARG A 113 -11.91 1.26 -6.99
N PHE A 114 -10.94 1.46 -6.11
CA PHE A 114 -10.62 2.78 -5.58
C PHE A 114 -10.27 3.75 -6.70
N GLY A 115 -9.41 3.34 -7.63
CA GLY A 115 -9.04 4.17 -8.77
C GLY A 115 -10.25 4.55 -9.63
N LEU A 116 -11.10 3.58 -9.96
CA LEU A 116 -12.25 3.82 -10.83
C LEU A 116 -13.35 4.63 -10.13
N GLU A 117 -13.72 4.26 -8.91
CA GLU A 117 -14.89 4.83 -8.23
C GLU A 117 -14.58 6.11 -7.47
N ASN A 118 -13.43 6.15 -6.76
CA ASN A 118 -13.10 7.28 -5.90
C ASN A 118 -12.31 8.37 -6.62
N LEU A 119 -11.46 8.01 -7.58
CA LEU A 119 -10.63 8.95 -8.30
C LEU A 119 -11.08 9.17 -9.74
N ASN A 120 -12.14 8.47 -10.18
CA ASN A 120 -12.68 8.56 -11.53
C ASN A 120 -11.62 8.31 -12.63
N LEU A 121 -10.71 7.41 -12.37
CA LEU A 121 -9.69 7.04 -13.34
C LEU A 121 -10.26 6.12 -14.41
N GLN A 122 -9.63 6.10 -15.55
CA GLN A 122 -9.98 5.18 -16.64
C GLN A 122 -8.96 4.05 -16.70
N ASP A 123 -9.36 2.94 -17.26
CA ASP A 123 -8.47 1.80 -17.47
C ASP A 123 -7.31 2.14 -18.38
#